data_5692fd0f6aeb49f4748dc5cd8f4b5859
#
_entry.id   5692fd0f6aeb49f4748dc5cd8f4b5859
#
_cell.length_a   1.000
_cell.length_b   1.000
_cell.length_c   1.000
_cell.angle_alpha   90.00
_cell.angle_beta   90.00
_cell.angle_gamma   90.00
#
_symmetry.space_group_name_H-M   'P 1'
#
loop_
_entity.id
_entity.type
_entity.pdbx_description
1 polymer ?
#
loop_
_entity_poly.entity_id
_entity_poly.type
_entity_poly.pdbx_seq_one_letter_code
_entity_poly.pdbx_strand_id
1 'polypeptide(L)'
;MGIRITVFDENRNELVSYPEDVAPYCAVIRGTLQGYEACMRCDRDACERAAKMHSTHIYRCHAGLTEAVTPLYVGDVLVGYLLFGHVFSYADHEEGWAAVDCCTADLPVNRRMLKEAIDEAQPIEEAYVRSAAQILHAVASYLILERMATLKEDLLPAQLDAYLSEHFTERINAAIISKHLGIGKTQLYELAQRLYGCGIAEHIRDLRMEKAKTLLRERKDLALAEVAAQCGYGDYNYFITVFSRETGCAPGAFRKEEQDRKPV
;
A
#
# COMPACT_ATOMS: atom_id res chain seq x y z
N MET A 1 27.29 -4.44 15.98
CA MET A 1 27.47 -3.55 14.82
C MET A 1 26.64 -2.30 15.08
N GLY A 2 27.25 -1.11 15.06
CA GLY A 2 26.59 0.16 15.39
C GLY A 2 25.75 0.78 14.24
N ILE A 3 25.21 -0.07 13.38
CA ILE A 3 24.42 0.40 12.22
C ILE A 3 22.96 0.47 12.62
N ARG A 4 22.32 1.62 12.45
CA ARG A 4 20.91 1.83 12.70
C ARG A 4 20.16 2.05 11.38
N ILE A 5 19.02 1.40 11.25
CA ILE A 5 18.08 1.57 10.14
C ILE A 5 16.86 2.32 10.69
N THR A 6 16.47 3.41 10.05
CA THR A 6 15.29 4.20 10.42
C THR A 6 14.39 4.37 9.21
N VAL A 7 13.09 4.16 9.39
CA VAL A 7 12.06 4.45 8.40
C VAL A 7 11.30 5.70 8.81
N PHE A 8 11.18 6.63 7.89
CA PHE A 8 10.42 7.87 8.05
C PHE A 8 9.22 7.89 7.09
N ASP A 9 8.16 8.60 7.49
CA ASP A 9 7.08 8.97 6.57
C ASP A 9 7.52 10.07 5.58
N GLU A 10 6.63 10.48 4.68
CA GLU A 10 6.87 11.56 3.71
C GLU A 10 7.10 12.92 4.38
N ASN A 11 6.63 13.11 5.60
CA ASN A 11 6.81 14.31 6.42
C ASN A 11 8.08 14.24 7.28
N ARG A 12 8.83 13.15 7.18
CA ARG A 12 10.08 12.89 7.94
C ARG A 12 9.85 12.65 9.43
N ASN A 13 8.66 12.16 9.81
CA ASN A 13 8.45 11.62 11.14
C ASN A 13 8.99 10.19 11.21
N GLU A 14 9.75 9.89 12.24
CA GLU A 14 10.26 8.53 12.48
C GLU A 14 9.11 7.57 12.76
N LEU A 15 8.98 6.52 11.94
CA LEU A 15 7.98 5.47 12.09
C LEU A 15 8.52 4.30 12.91
N VAL A 16 9.75 3.88 12.58
CA VAL A 16 10.41 2.77 13.25
C VAL A 16 11.92 2.85 13.07
N SER A 17 12.66 2.41 14.07
CA SER A 17 14.12 2.28 14.03
C SER A 17 14.56 0.95 14.62
N TYR A 18 15.64 0.39 14.06
CA TYR A 18 16.28 -0.79 14.60
C TYR A 18 17.81 -0.71 14.43
N PRO A 19 18.58 -1.00 15.47
CA PRO A 19 18.15 -1.09 16.87
C PRO A 19 17.53 0.23 17.36
N GLU A 20 16.73 0.17 18.43
CA GLU A 20 16.12 1.36 19.03
C GLU A 20 17.20 2.31 19.59
N ASP A 21 18.22 1.74 20.20
CA ASP A 21 19.34 2.48 20.73
C ASP A 21 20.24 3.04 19.60
N VAL A 22 20.66 4.28 19.77
CA VAL A 22 21.64 4.91 18.88
C VAL A 22 23.06 4.45 19.23
N ALA A 23 23.98 4.52 18.28
CA ALA A 23 25.39 4.21 18.54
C ALA A 23 25.94 5.07 19.70
N PRO A 24 26.86 4.54 20.53
CA PRO A 24 27.36 5.24 21.74
C PRO A 24 27.84 6.66 21.46
N TYR A 25 28.60 6.87 20.41
CA TYR A 25 29.06 8.21 19.99
C TYR A 25 27.90 9.13 19.56
N CYS A 26 26.87 8.61 18.91
CA CYS A 26 25.66 9.37 18.60
C CYS A 26 24.86 9.72 19.86
N ALA A 27 24.83 8.82 20.87
CA ALA A 27 24.18 9.08 22.15
C ALA A 27 24.87 10.26 22.88
N VAL A 28 26.19 10.34 22.87
CA VAL A 28 26.93 11.47 23.45
C VAL A 28 26.60 12.78 22.75
N ILE A 29 26.54 12.78 21.41
CA ILE A 29 26.25 13.97 20.61
C ILE A 29 24.79 14.41 20.80
N ARG A 30 23.84 13.49 20.69
CA ARG A 30 22.38 13.73 20.86
C ARG A 30 21.98 14.01 22.30
N GLY A 31 22.84 13.71 23.25
CA GLY A 31 22.67 14.07 24.67
C GLY A 31 22.71 15.58 24.93
N THR A 32 23.13 16.39 23.96
CA THR A 32 23.06 17.85 24.00
C THR A 32 21.95 18.37 23.09
N LEU A 33 21.27 19.45 23.46
CA LEU A 33 20.21 20.05 22.66
C LEU A 33 20.72 20.45 21.27
N GLN A 34 21.87 21.11 21.21
CA GLN A 34 22.50 21.57 19.98
C GLN A 34 22.87 20.40 19.07
N GLY A 35 23.42 19.31 19.63
CA GLY A 35 23.76 18.10 18.90
C GLY A 35 22.52 17.40 18.34
N TYR A 36 21.47 17.30 19.14
CA TYR A 36 20.20 16.73 18.69
C TYR A 36 19.57 17.52 17.53
N GLU A 37 19.48 18.85 17.67
CA GLU A 37 18.95 19.72 16.63
C GLU A 37 19.80 19.67 15.35
N ALA A 38 21.12 19.55 15.47
CA ALA A 38 22.02 19.41 14.32
C ALA A 38 21.80 18.07 13.60
N CYS A 39 21.57 16.94 14.33
CA CYS A 39 21.18 15.67 13.75
C CYS A 39 19.87 15.81 12.95
N MET A 40 18.83 16.37 13.56
CA MET A 40 17.52 16.50 12.91
C MET A 40 17.58 17.37 11.64
N ARG A 41 18.38 18.44 11.64
CA ARG A 41 18.60 19.25 10.43
C ARG A 41 19.33 18.48 9.35
N CYS A 42 20.40 17.77 9.74
CA CYS A 42 21.22 16.99 8.81
C CYS A 42 20.39 15.90 8.10
N ASP A 43 19.60 15.15 8.87
CA ASP A 43 18.72 14.09 8.34
C ASP A 43 17.64 14.66 7.40
N ARG A 44 17.07 15.82 7.76
CA ARG A 44 16.10 16.52 6.93
C ARG A 44 16.69 16.95 5.57
N ASP A 45 17.85 17.59 5.60
CA ASP A 45 18.54 18.07 4.41
C ASP A 45 18.94 16.90 3.50
N ALA A 46 19.38 15.80 4.09
CA ALA A 46 19.72 14.58 3.36
C ALA A 46 18.50 13.93 2.69
N CYS A 47 17.36 13.84 3.39
CA CYS A 47 16.09 13.37 2.83
C CYS A 47 15.66 14.22 1.63
N GLU A 48 15.73 15.54 1.74
CA GLU A 48 15.38 16.46 0.64
C GLU A 48 16.30 16.28 -0.58
N ARG A 49 17.59 16.10 -0.35
CA ARG A 49 18.56 15.84 -1.44
C ARG A 49 18.25 14.50 -2.12
N ALA A 50 18.06 13.43 -1.35
CA ALA A 50 17.72 12.12 -1.87
C ALA A 50 16.44 12.14 -2.70
N ALA A 51 15.39 12.83 -2.22
CA ALA A 51 14.13 13.00 -2.94
C ALA A 51 14.33 13.75 -4.27
N LYS A 52 15.08 14.86 -4.28
CA LYS A 52 15.40 15.62 -5.50
C LYS A 52 16.19 14.80 -6.52
N MET A 53 17.07 13.91 -6.04
CA MET A 53 17.90 13.05 -6.89
C MET A 53 17.16 11.78 -7.33
N HIS A 54 16.03 11.46 -6.76
CA HIS A 54 15.31 10.18 -6.93
C HIS A 54 16.22 8.95 -6.73
N SER A 55 17.18 9.06 -5.81
CA SER A 55 18.21 8.04 -5.59
C SER A 55 18.75 8.07 -4.18
N THR A 56 19.44 6.99 -3.80
CA THR A 56 20.15 6.92 -2.51
C THR A 56 21.23 7.99 -2.44
N HIS A 57 21.18 8.78 -1.36
CA HIS A 57 22.19 9.79 -1.03
C HIS A 57 23.06 9.28 0.12
N ILE A 58 24.35 9.05 -0.14
CA ILE A 58 25.35 8.69 0.87
C ILE A 58 26.12 9.96 1.22
N TYR A 59 26.24 10.26 2.50
CA TYR A 59 26.81 11.52 2.98
C TYR A 59 27.53 11.36 4.32
N ARG A 60 28.34 12.33 4.68
CA ARG A 60 28.85 12.52 6.04
C ARG A 60 27.89 13.42 6.80
N CYS A 61 27.40 12.95 7.95
CA CYS A 61 26.53 13.76 8.80
C CYS A 61 27.29 14.92 9.45
N HIS A 62 26.57 15.79 10.14
CA HIS A 62 27.16 16.96 10.80
C HIS A 62 28.27 16.63 11.80
N ALA A 63 28.29 15.40 12.30
CA ALA A 63 29.30 14.90 13.25
C ALA A 63 30.40 14.06 12.57
N GLY A 64 30.46 13.99 11.26
CA GLY A 64 31.47 13.28 10.49
C GLY A 64 31.23 11.78 10.29
N LEU A 65 30.09 11.25 10.70
CA LEU A 65 29.75 9.83 10.51
C LEU A 65 29.08 9.59 9.14
N THR A 66 29.23 8.37 8.60
CA THR A 66 28.62 8.04 7.30
C THR A 66 27.18 7.59 7.48
N GLU A 67 26.35 8.13 6.63
CA GLU A 67 24.93 7.79 6.54
C GLU A 67 24.51 7.66 5.08
N ALA A 68 23.42 6.92 4.85
CA ALA A 68 22.78 6.79 3.57
C ALA A 68 21.28 6.93 3.73
N VAL A 69 20.63 7.73 2.91
CA VAL A 69 19.18 7.88 2.89
C VAL A 69 18.66 7.56 1.49
N THR A 70 17.58 6.81 1.43
CA THR A 70 16.92 6.39 0.21
C THR A 70 15.46 6.83 0.25
N PRO A 71 14.96 7.58 -0.73
CA PRO A 71 13.54 7.91 -0.83
C PRO A 71 12.77 6.67 -1.32
N LEU A 72 11.59 6.46 -0.76
CA LEU A 72 10.68 5.35 -1.09
C LEU A 72 9.50 5.89 -1.89
N TYR A 73 9.27 5.32 -3.08
CA TYR A 73 8.22 5.74 -3.98
C TYR A 73 7.24 4.62 -4.29
N VAL A 74 5.98 5.01 -4.48
CA VAL A 74 4.91 4.19 -5.06
C VAL A 74 4.47 4.86 -6.36
N GLY A 75 4.90 4.31 -7.50
CA GLY A 75 4.86 5.06 -8.75
C GLY A 75 5.67 6.35 -8.64
N ASP A 76 5.04 7.49 -8.85
CA ASP A 76 5.66 8.81 -8.72
C ASP A 76 5.40 9.48 -7.36
N VAL A 77 4.71 8.80 -6.44
CA VAL A 77 4.34 9.35 -5.13
C VAL A 77 5.41 8.98 -4.09
N LEU A 78 6.04 9.97 -3.48
CA LEU A 78 6.94 9.77 -2.35
C LEU A 78 6.11 9.33 -1.12
N VAL A 79 6.44 8.18 -0.55
CA VAL A 79 5.73 7.61 0.61
C VAL A 79 6.58 7.57 1.88
N GLY A 80 7.86 7.89 1.79
CA GLY A 80 8.75 7.94 2.95
C GLY A 80 10.22 7.83 2.59
N TYR A 81 11.02 7.57 3.61
CA TYR A 81 12.47 7.43 3.47
C TYR A 81 12.99 6.28 4.32
N LEU A 82 14.04 5.64 3.83
CA LEU A 82 14.84 4.68 4.58
C LEU A 82 16.22 5.28 4.83
N LEU A 83 16.54 5.50 6.10
CA LEU A 83 17.86 5.97 6.51
C LEU A 83 18.65 4.79 7.11
N PHE A 84 19.88 4.69 6.71
CA PHE A 84 20.86 3.73 7.19
C PHE A 84 22.06 4.52 7.68
N GLY A 85 22.33 4.47 8.97
CA GLY A 85 23.26 5.44 9.53
C GLY A 85 24.05 4.98 10.73
N HIS A 86 24.71 5.95 11.34
CA HIS A 86 25.60 5.78 12.46
C HIS A 86 26.84 4.93 12.12
N VAL A 87 27.37 5.07 10.90
CA VAL A 87 28.48 4.22 10.44
C VAL A 87 29.80 4.95 10.63
N PHE A 88 30.69 4.31 11.38
CA PHE A 88 32.08 4.75 11.51
C PHE A 88 32.87 4.21 10.32
N SER A 89 33.07 5.04 9.29
CA SER A 89 33.72 4.64 8.03
C SER A 89 34.99 5.45 7.81
N TYR A 90 36.04 5.08 8.54
CA TYR A 90 37.38 5.64 8.48
C TYR A 90 38.42 4.51 8.40
N ALA A 91 39.62 4.80 7.96
CA ALA A 91 40.69 3.82 7.86
C ALA A 91 41.11 3.32 9.23
N ASP A 92 41.14 4.20 10.22
CA ASP A 92 41.45 3.89 11.61
C ASP A 92 40.75 4.86 12.58
N HIS A 93 40.94 4.64 13.88
CA HIS A 93 40.33 5.45 14.93
C HIS A 93 40.94 6.84 15.06
N GLU A 94 42.23 7.03 14.68
CA GLU A 94 42.91 8.33 14.76
C GLU A 94 42.35 9.28 13.70
N GLU A 95 42.22 8.82 12.46
CA GLU A 95 41.57 9.57 11.39
C GLU A 95 40.11 9.90 11.74
N GLY A 96 39.37 8.88 12.21
CA GLY A 96 37.97 9.03 12.57
C GLY A 96 37.78 10.00 13.74
N TRP A 97 38.63 9.94 14.76
CA TRP A 97 38.57 10.89 15.86
C TRP A 97 38.87 12.32 15.39
N ALA A 98 39.90 12.52 14.61
CA ALA A 98 40.26 13.84 14.09
C ALA A 98 39.09 14.49 13.34
N ALA A 99 38.40 13.69 12.49
CA ALA A 99 37.23 14.16 11.74
C ALA A 99 36.02 14.49 12.66
N VAL A 100 35.68 13.58 13.58
CA VAL A 100 34.55 13.77 14.52
C VAL A 100 34.80 14.92 15.48
N ASP A 101 36.04 15.04 16.00
CA ASP A 101 36.43 16.13 16.91
C ASP A 101 36.33 17.50 16.21
N CYS A 102 36.79 17.59 14.96
CA CYS A 102 36.65 18.81 14.15
C CYS A 102 35.17 19.14 13.88
N CYS A 103 34.37 18.16 13.44
CA CYS A 103 32.96 18.36 13.12
C CYS A 103 32.07 18.71 14.33
N THR A 104 32.50 18.32 15.52
CA THR A 104 31.77 18.56 16.78
C THR A 104 32.39 19.64 17.64
N ALA A 105 33.36 20.41 17.12
CA ALA A 105 34.16 21.39 17.89
C ALA A 105 33.28 22.42 18.62
N ASP A 106 32.21 22.87 17.98
CA ASP A 106 31.31 23.91 18.50
C ASP A 106 30.16 23.33 19.36
N LEU A 107 30.10 22.00 19.54
CA LEU A 107 29.05 21.34 20.35
C LEU A 107 29.52 21.19 21.80
N PRO A 108 28.60 21.40 22.77
CA PRO A 108 28.91 21.25 24.20
C PRO A 108 28.92 19.78 24.64
N VAL A 109 29.60 18.92 23.88
CA VAL A 109 29.68 17.48 24.15
C VAL A 109 30.80 17.13 25.11
N ASN A 110 30.64 16.06 25.87
CA ASN A 110 31.73 15.54 26.70
C ASN A 110 32.79 14.87 25.79
N ARG A 111 33.89 15.57 25.51
CA ARG A 111 34.98 15.15 24.64
C ARG A 111 35.59 13.80 25.04
N ARG A 112 35.73 13.57 26.32
CA ARG A 112 36.30 12.31 26.81
C ARG A 112 35.37 11.13 26.48
N MET A 113 34.10 11.25 26.84
CA MET A 113 33.11 10.20 26.54
C MET A 113 32.97 9.99 25.01
N LEU A 114 33.00 11.07 24.22
CA LEU A 114 32.93 10.97 22.77
C LEU A 114 34.16 10.22 22.21
N LYS A 115 35.35 10.53 22.71
CA LYS A 115 36.60 9.84 22.31
C LYS A 115 36.55 8.36 22.64
N GLU A 116 36.17 8.02 23.87
CA GLU A 116 36.01 6.63 24.35
C GLU A 116 35.03 5.86 23.44
N ALA A 117 33.89 6.47 23.09
CA ALA A 117 32.91 5.85 22.20
C ALA A 117 33.41 5.66 20.75
N ILE A 118 34.23 6.57 20.24
CA ILE A 118 34.88 6.45 18.92
C ILE A 118 35.96 5.36 18.95
N ASP A 119 36.73 5.24 20.01
CA ASP A 119 37.78 4.21 20.13
C ASP A 119 37.20 2.77 20.20
N GLU A 120 35.92 2.63 20.64
CA GLU A 120 35.19 1.37 20.63
C GLU A 120 34.44 1.10 19.32
N ALA A 121 34.33 2.08 18.43
CA ALA A 121 33.61 1.95 17.16
C ALA A 121 34.32 0.95 16.22
N GLN A 122 33.56 0.14 15.52
CA GLN A 122 34.13 -0.77 14.51
C GLN A 122 34.18 -0.05 13.15
N PRO A 123 35.37 0.09 12.56
CA PRO A 123 35.51 0.65 11.22
C PRO A 123 34.79 -0.21 10.17
N ILE A 124 34.05 0.43 9.30
CA ILE A 124 33.35 -0.22 8.18
C ILE A 124 33.79 0.46 6.89
N GLU A 125 34.23 -0.33 5.91
CA GLU A 125 34.60 0.20 4.61
C GLU A 125 33.43 0.85 3.90
N GLU A 126 33.66 1.98 3.22
CA GLU A 126 32.62 2.71 2.50
C GLU A 126 31.93 1.88 1.41
N ALA A 127 32.66 0.92 0.81
CA ALA A 127 32.09 0.00 -0.17
C ALA A 127 30.97 -0.87 0.41
N TYR A 128 31.09 -1.29 1.67
CA TYR A 128 30.03 -2.03 2.37
C TYR A 128 28.82 -1.13 2.66
N VAL A 129 29.03 0.14 3.03
CA VAL A 129 27.94 1.10 3.24
C VAL A 129 27.11 1.26 1.97
N ARG A 130 27.77 1.42 0.84
CA ARG A 130 27.12 1.54 -0.48
C ARG A 130 26.32 0.29 -0.85
N SER A 131 26.93 -0.88 -0.69
CA SER A 131 26.29 -2.17 -0.99
C SER A 131 25.08 -2.41 -0.07
N ALA A 132 25.22 -2.14 1.23
CA ALA A 132 24.15 -2.28 2.20
C ALA A 132 22.97 -1.33 1.89
N ALA A 133 23.25 -0.08 1.54
CA ALA A 133 22.22 0.89 1.15
C ALA A 133 21.44 0.44 -0.10
N GLN A 134 22.13 -0.15 -1.10
CA GLN A 134 21.46 -0.69 -2.30
C GLN A 134 20.58 -1.90 -1.98
N ILE A 135 21.06 -2.83 -1.14
CA ILE A 135 20.28 -4.00 -0.72
C ILE A 135 19.05 -3.55 0.07
N LEU A 136 19.20 -2.63 1.02
CA LEU A 136 18.09 -2.11 1.81
C LEU A 136 17.04 -1.39 0.95
N HIS A 137 17.48 -0.63 -0.05
CA HIS A 137 16.57 -0.01 -1.01
C HIS A 137 15.77 -1.07 -1.79
N ALA A 138 16.43 -2.10 -2.31
CA ALA A 138 15.76 -3.17 -3.05
C ALA A 138 14.75 -3.93 -2.17
N VAL A 139 15.12 -4.24 -0.91
CA VAL A 139 14.23 -4.92 0.05
C VAL A 139 13.02 -4.03 0.39
N ALA A 140 13.24 -2.74 0.69
CA ALA A 140 12.16 -1.82 1.00
C ALA A 140 11.20 -1.65 -0.18
N SER A 141 11.72 -1.52 -1.40
CA SER A 141 10.92 -1.45 -2.62
C SER A 141 10.10 -2.73 -2.85
N TYR A 142 10.69 -3.90 -2.62
CA TYR A 142 10.00 -5.19 -2.71
C TYR A 142 8.84 -5.28 -1.69
N LEU A 143 9.08 -4.94 -0.42
CA LEU A 143 8.05 -4.98 0.62
C LEU A 143 6.89 -4.01 0.34
N ILE A 144 7.18 -2.84 -0.19
CA ILE A 144 6.15 -1.89 -0.63
C ILE A 144 5.30 -2.49 -1.75
N LEU A 145 5.92 -3.07 -2.77
CA LEU A 145 5.22 -3.69 -3.90
C LEU A 145 4.37 -4.88 -3.45
N GLU A 146 4.91 -5.73 -2.58
CA GLU A 146 4.18 -6.87 -2.00
C GLU A 146 2.95 -6.40 -1.22
N ARG A 147 3.11 -5.37 -0.37
CA ARG A 147 1.99 -4.81 0.39
C ARG A 147 0.92 -4.20 -0.50
N MET A 148 1.32 -3.52 -1.56
CA MET A 148 0.37 -2.98 -2.54
C MET A 148 -0.40 -4.07 -3.29
N ALA A 149 0.27 -5.17 -3.65
CA ALA A 149 -0.39 -6.31 -4.27
C ALA A 149 -1.44 -6.92 -3.33
N THR A 150 -1.10 -7.11 -2.05
CA THR A 150 -2.03 -7.60 -1.02
C THR A 150 -3.23 -6.66 -0.85
N LEU A 151 -2.99 -5.34 -0.72
CA LEU A 151 -4.07 -4.35 -0.59
C LEU A 151 -5.00 -4.35 -1.81
N LYS A 152 -4.45 -4.53 -3.02
CA LYS A 152 -5.26 -4.67 -4.24
C LYS A 152 -6.16 -5.90 -4.17
N GLU A 153 -5.64 -7.05 -3.73
CA GLU A 153 -6.42 -8.28 -3.56
C GLU A 153 -7.53 -8.12 -2.51
N ASP A 154 -7.25 -7.44 -1.40
CA ASP A 154 -8.23 -7.17 -0.34
C ASP A 154 -9.38 -6.26 -0.81
N LEU A 155 -9.13 -5.37 -1.76
CA LEU A 155 -10.12 -4.45 -2.31
C LEU A 155 -10.96 -5.06 -3.44
N LEU A 156 -10.50 -6.11 -4.11
CA LEU A 156 -11.18 -6.71 -5.26
C LEU A 156 -12.63 -7.16 -4.98
N PRO A 157 -12.96 -7.77 -3.82
CA PRO A 157 -14.34 -8.10 -3.47
C PRO A 157 -15.27 -6.89 -3.52
N ALA A 158 -14.93 -5.83 -2.82
CA ALA A 158 -15.73 -4.61 -2.75
C ALA A 158 -15.84 -3.91 -4.12
N GLN A 159 -14.78 -3.91 -4.92
CA GLN A 159 -14.79 -3.36 -6.27
C GLN A 159 -15.69 -4.17 -7.22
N LEU A 160 -15.69 -5.51 -7.11
CA LEU A 160 -16.57 -6.36 -7.89
C LEU A 160 -18.04 -6.14 -7.52
N ASP A 161 -18.36 -6.11 -6.22
CA ASP A 161 -19.74 -5.86 -5.74
C ASP A 161 -20.25 -4.48 -6.20
N ALA A 162 -19.43 -3.44 -6.07
CA ALA A 162 -19.79 -2.09 -6.51
C ALA A 162 -20.05 -2.07 -8.02
N TYR A 163 -19.15 -2.64 -8.82
CA TYR A 163 -19.31 -2.71 -10.27
C TYR A 163 -20.58 -3.47 -10.68
N LEU A 164 -20.83 -4.64 -10.07
CA LEU A 164 -22.02 -5.42 -10.38
C LEU A 164 -23.30 -4.68 -9.98
N SER A 165 -23.35 -4.06 -8.81
CA SER A 165 -24.51 -3.29 -8.33
C SER A 165 -24.90 -2.17 -9.30
N GLU A 166 -23.93 -1.54 -9.93
CA GLU A 166 -24.17 -0.45 -10.89
C GLU A 166 -24.52 -0.96 -12.30
N HIS A 167 -23.86 -2.05 -12.76
CA HIS A 167 -23.87 -2.44 -14.15
C HIS A 167 -24.57 -3.77 -14.48
N PHE A 168 -25.13 -4.50 -13.49
CA PHE A 168 -25.70 -5.85 -13.73
C PHE A 168 -26.83 -5.89 -14.74
N THR A 169 -27.52 -4.76 -15.00
CA THR A 169 -28.56 -4.65 -16.00
C THR A 169 -28.05 -4.37 -17.41
N GLU A 170 -26.77 -4.09 -17.55
CA GLU A 170 -26.12 -3.83 -18.83
C GLU A 170 -25.60 -5.13 -19.50
N ARG A 171 -25.12 -5.01 -20.74
CA ARG A 171 -24.48 -6.13 -21.45
C ARG A 171 -23.06 -6.34 -20.96
N ILE A 172 -22.92 -6.84 -19.74
CA ILE A 172 -21.61 -7.18 -19.17
C ILE A 172 -21.31 -8.67 -19.28
N ASN A 173 -20.02 -9.00 -19.31
CA ASN A 173 -19.51 -10.37 -19.31
C ASN A 173 -18.15 -10.43 -18.60
N ALA A 174 -17.65 -11.66 -18.39
CA ALA A 174 -16.39 -11.86 -17.68
C ALA A 174 -15.20 -11.09 -18.28
N ALA A 175 -15.16 -10.88 -19.58
CA ALA A 175 -14.06 -10.13 -20.22
C ALA A 175 -14.12 -8.64 -19.89
N ILE A 176 -15.32 -8.05 -19.87
CA ILE A 176 -15.54 -6.63 -19.54
C ILE A 176 -15.21 -6.40 -18.06
N ILE A 177 -15.71 -7.27 -17.16
CA ILE A 177 -15.47 -7.19 -15.72
C ILE A 177 -13.98 -7.36 -15.41
N SER A 178 -13.32 -8.38 -15.98
CA SER A 178 -11.88 -8.62 -15.81
C SER A 178 -11.05 -7.40 -16.23
N LYS A 179 -11.41 -6.78 -17.38
CA LYS A 179 -10.73 -5.57 -17.85
C LYS A 179 -10.92 -4.39 -16.90
N HIS A 180 -12.14 -4.19 -16.38
CA HIS A 180 -12.44 -3.12 -15.43
C HIS A 180 -11.64 -3.26 -14.13
N LEU A 181 -11.61 -4.48 -13.56
CA LEU A 181 -10.88 -4.77 -12.31
C LEU A 181 -9.36 -4.92 -12.52
N GLY A 182 -8.88 -4.96 -13.76
CA GLY A 182 -7.47 -5.16 -14.07
C GLY A 182 -6.95 -6.54 -13.59
N ILE A 183 -7.77 -7.61 -13.73
CA ILE A 183 -7.45 -8.99 -13.34
C ILE A 183 -7.68 -9.97 -14.50
N GLY A 184 -7.09 -11.17 -14.39
CA GLY A 184 -7.33 -12.24 -15.34
C GLY A 184 -8.73 -12.88 -15.17
N LYS A 185 -9.27 -13.53 -16.23
CA LYS A 185 -10.57 -14.22 -16.16
C LYS A 185 -10.55 -15.36 -15.12
N THR A 186 -9.45 -16.08 -15.01
CA THR A 186 -9.31 -17.17 -14.03
C THR A 186 -9.47 -16.62 -12.60
N GLN A 187 -8.77 -15.54 -12.30
CA GLN A 187 -8.87 -14.87 -11.00
C GLN A 187 -10.27 -14.33 -10.73
N LEU A 188 -10.96 -13.80 -11.76
CA LEU A 188 -12.37 -13.39 -11.64
C LEU A 188 -13.29 -14.56 -11.29
N TYR A 189 -13.11 -15.73 -11.93
CA TYR A 189 -13.91 -16.91 -11.64
C TYR A 189 -13.67 -17.45 -10.23
N GLU A 190 -12.43 -17.51 -9.78
CA GLU A 190 -12.06 -17.89 -8.42
C GLU A 190 -12.64 -16.92 -7.39
N LEU A 191 -12.55 -15.61 -7.67
CA LEU A 191 -13.13 -14.57 -6.83
C LEU A 191 -14.65 -14.72 -6.72
N ALA A 192 -15.35 -14.88 -7.84
CA ALA A 192 -16.81 -15.07 -7.85
C ALA A 192 -17.23 -16.34 -7.10
N GLN A 193 -16.51 -17.45 -7.32
CA GLN A 193 -16.78 -18.70 -6.59
C GLN A 193 -16.60 -18.56 -5.09
N ARG A 194 -15.57 -17.82 -4.67
CA ARG A 194 -15.30 -17.55 -3.24
C ARG A 194 -16.34 -16.65 -2.59
N LEU A 195 -16.80 -15.61 -3.30
CA LEU A 195 -17.72 -14.60 -2.75
C LEU A 195 -19.18 -15.05 -2.80
N TYR A 196 -19.58 -15.62 -3.93
CA TYR A 196 -21.00 -15.89 -4.21
C TYR A 196 -21.35 -17.38 -4.21
N GLY A 197 -20.34 -18.26 -4.12
CA GLY A 197 -20.56 -19.72 -4.20
C GLY A 197 -20.95 -20.21 -5.59
N CYS A 198 -20.95 -19.34 -6.61
CA CYS A 198 -21.36 -19.64 -7.98
C CYS A 198 -20.51 -18.88 -9.01
N GLY A 199 -20.71 -19.18 -10.30
CA GLY A 199 -20.03 -18.47 -11.39
C GLY A 199 -20.54 -17.04 -11.56
N ILE A 200 -19.67 -16.12 -12.03
CA ILE A 200 -20.01 -14.70 -12.20
C ILE A 200 -21.25 -14.46 -13.10
N ALA A 201 -21.41 -15.26 -14.15
CA ALA A 201 -22.58 -15.15 -15.04
C ALA A 201 -23.88 -15.60 -14.36
N GLU A 202 -23.78 -16.54 -13.45
CA GLU A 202 -24.88 -17.03 -12.64
C GLU A 202 -25.29 -15.98 -11.60
N HIS A 203 -24.33 -15.42 -10.88
CA HIS A 203 -24.57 -14.33 -9.94
C HIS A 203 -25.23 -13.10 -10.58
N ILE A 204 -24.77 -12.68 -11.77
CA ILE A 204 -25.41 -11.60 -12.53
C ILE A 204 -26.87 -11.95 -12.87
N ARG A 205 -27.15 -13.22 -13.24
CA ARG A 205 -28.50 -13.67 -13.50
C ARG A 205 -29.38 -13.58 -12.26
N ASP A 206 -28.86 -13.97 -11.10
CA ASP A 206 -29.58 -13.91 -9.83
C ASP A 206 -29.92 -12.47 -9.44
N LEU A 207 -28.98 -11.52 -9.58
CA LEU A 207 -29.22 -10.10 -9.39
C LEU A 207 -30.35 -9.56 -10.29
N ARG A 208 -30.35 -9.97 -11.56
CA ARG A 208 -31.41 -9.62 -12.52
C ARG A 208 -32.76 -10.21 -12.14
N MET A 209 -32.79 -11.42 -11.63
CA MET A 209 -34.01 -12.08 -11.17
C MET A 209 -34.57 -11.43 -9.92
N GLU A 210 -33.75 -11.07 -8.95
CA GLU A 210 -34.20 -10.34 -7.76
C GLU A 210 -34.77 -8.97 -8.13
N LYS A 211 -34.11 -8.22 -9.04
CA LYS A 211 -34.67 -6.97 -9.58
C LYS A 211 -36.03 -7.20 -10.28
N ALA A 212 -36.15 -8.29 -11.06
CA ALA A 212 -37.41 -8.60 -11.76
C ALA A 212 -38.53 -8.90 -10.75
N LYS A 213 -38.28 -9.69 -9.72
CA LYS A 213 -39.25 -9.95 -8.65
C LYS A 213 -39.68 -8.66 -7.96
N THR A 214 -38.75 -7.76 -7.64
CA THR A 214 -39.05 -6.46 -7.03
C THR A 214 -39.93 -5.60 -7.94
N LEU A 215 -39.58 -5.46 -9.23
CA LEU A 215 -40.39 -4.69 -10.17
C LEU A 215 -41.77 -5.29 -10.38
N LEU A 216 -41.90 -6.60 -10.41
CA LEU A 216 -43.21 -7.28 -10.54
C LEU A 216 -44.11 -7.09 -9.33
N ARG A 217 -43.55 -6.94 -8.12
CA ARG A 217 -44.28 -6.61 -6.89
C ARG A 217 -44.73 -5.15 -6.83
N GLU A 218 -43.78 -4.26 -7.12
CA GLU A 218 -43.95 -2.84 -6.83
C GLU A 218 -44.57 -2.05 -8.01
N ARG A 219 -44.26 -2.41 -9.24
CA ARG A 219 -44.64 -1.66 -10.44
C ARG A 219 -45.70 -2.38 -11.26
N LYS A 220 -46.91 -2.25 -10.85
CA LYS A 220 -48.11 -2.84 -11.53
C LYS A 220 -48.37 -2.25 -12.91
N ASP A 221 -47.93 -1.00 -13.09
CA ASP A 221 -48.08 -0.19 -14.31
C ASP A 221 -47.15 -0.63 -15.45
N LEU A 222 -46.02 -1.31 -15.16
CA LEU A 222 -45.09 -1.69 -16.16
C LEU A 222 -45.55 -2.91 -16.97
N ALA A 223 -45.39 -2.88 -18.30
CA ALA A 223 -45.56 -4.04 -19.13
C ALA A 223 -44.46 -5.08 -18.82
N LEU A 224 -44.77 -6.38 -18.96
CA LEU A 224 -43.78 -7.45 -18.68
C LEU A 224 -42.53 -7.34 -19.54
N ALA A 225 -42.67 -6.87 -20.78
CA ALA A 225 -41.54 -6.61 -21.66
C ALA A 225 -40.64 -5.47 -21.18
N GLU A 226 -41.21 -4.46 -20.56
CA GLU A 226 -40.46 -3.35 -19.94
C GLU A 226 -39.70 -3.81 -18.69
N VAL A 227 -40.32 -4.67 -17.87
CA VAL A 227 -39.65 -5.32 -16.74
C VAL A 227 -38.44 -6.11 -17.23
N ALA A 228 -38.58 -6.92 -18.28
CA ALA A 228 -37.46 -7.66 -18.85
C ALA A 228 -36.33 -6.72 -19.30
N ALA A 229 -36.65 -5.64 -20.01
CA ALA A 229 -35.67 -4.66 -20.49
C ALA A 229 -34.94 -3.96 -19.33
N GLN A 230 -35.65 -3.54 -18.28
CA GLN A 230 -35.06 -2.89 -17.10
C GLN A 230 -34.19 -3.83 -16.27
N CYS A 231 -34.39 -5.14 -16.41
CA CYS A 231 -33.53 -6.17 -15.79
C CYS A 231 -32.35 -6.60 -16.69
N GLY A 232 -32.17 -5.96 -17.84
CA GLY A 232 -31.05 -6.24 -18.74
C GLY A 232 -31.25 -7.43 -19.68
N TYR A 233 -32.52 -7.83 -19.93
CA TYR A 233 -32.86 -8.85 -20.92
C TYR A 233 -33.28 -8.19 -22.23
N GLY A 234 -32.50 -8.36 -23.28
CA GLY A 234 -32.82 -7.86 -24.62
C GLY A 234 -33.85 -8.72 -25.37
N ASP A 235 -34.06 -9.95 -24.93
CA ASP A 235 -35.06 -10.87 -25.46
C ASP A 235 -36.08 -11.25 -24.38
N TYR A 236 -37.33 -10.89 -24.63
CA TYR A 236 -38.45 -11.10 -23.73
C TYR A 236 -38.78 -12.59 -23.55
N ASN A 237 -38.69 -13.40 -24.61
CA ASN A 237 -38.99 -14.84 -24.53
C ASN A 237 -37.92 -15.56 -23.69
N TYR A 238 -36.67 -15.17 -23.87
CA TYR A 238 -35.56 -15.67 -23.03
C TYR A 238 -35.75 -15.28 -21.58
N PHE A 239 -36.18 -14.05 -21.27
CA PHE A 239 -36.51 -13.61 -19.93
C PHE A 239 -37.59 -14.51 -19.29
N ILE A 240 -38.72 -14.75 -19.98
CA ILE A 240 -39.77 -15.62 -19.47
C ILE A 240 -39.23 -17.00 -19.13
N THR A 241 -38.42 -17.58 -20.02
CA THR A 241 -37.84 -18.93 -19.84
C THR A 241 -36.96 -18.97 -18.58
N VAL A 242 -36.06 -18.00 -18.43
CA VAL A 242 -35.15 -17.90 -17.25
C VAL A 242 -35.95 -17.65 -15.98
N PHE A 243 -36.87 -16.70 -16.00
CA PHE A 243 -37.69 -16.37 -14.83
C PHE A 243 -38.53 -17.57 -14.36
N SER A 244 -39.20 -18.26 -15.29
CA SER A 244 -40.04 -19.44 -14.95
C SER A 244 -39.21 -20.60 -14.40
N ARG A 245 -38.00 -20.79 -14.89
CA ARG A 245 -37.08 -21.79 -14.35
C ARG A 245 -36.64 -21.49 -12.93
N GLU A 246 -36.32 -20.21 -12.63
CA GLU A 246 -35.82 -19.77 -11.32
C GLU A 246 -36.94 -19.63 -10.26
N THR A 247 -38.17 -19.32 -10.66
CA THR A 247 -39.26 -19.03 -9.74
C THR A 247 -40.37 -20.11 -9.73
N GLY A 248 -40.33 -21.04 -10.70
CA GLY A 248 -41.36 -22.09 -10.87
C GLY A 248 -42.64 -21.61 -11.56
N CYS A 249 -42.81 -20.32 -11.85
CA CYS A 249 -44.00 -19.80 -12.53
C CYS A 249 -43.66 -18.65 -13.51
N ALA A 250 -44.54 -18.38 -14.46
CA ALA A 250 -44.35 -17.29 -15.41
C ALA A 250 -44.41 -15.91 -14.74
N PRO A 251 -43.70 -14.85 -15.27
CA PRO A 251 -43.67 -13.53 -14.68
C PRO A 251 -45.07 -12.92 -14.43
N GLY A 252 -46.03 -13.17 -15.34
CA GLY A 252 -47.40 -12.69 -15.21
C GLY A 252 -48.18 -13.41 -14.08
N ALA A 253 -47.96 -14.71 -13.89
CA ALA A 253 -48.55 -15.47 -12.79
C ALA A 253 -47.94 -15.02 -11.44
N PHE A 254 -46.62 -14.87 -11.39
CA PHE A 254 -45.92 -14.36 -10.21
C PHE A 254 -46.48 -12.98 -9.77
N ARG A 255 -46.64 -12.04 -10.73
CA ARG A 255 -47.24 -10.73 -10.45
C ARG A 255 -48.62 -10.86 -9.82
N LYS A 256 -49.47 -11.72 -10.35
CA LYS A 256 -50.84 -11.91 -9.87
C LYS A 256 -50.86 -12.52 -8.48
N GLU A 257 -50.08 -13.53 -8.23
CA GLU A 257 -49.98 -14.18 -6.88
C GLU A 257 -49.49 -13.20 -5.81
N GLU A 258 -48.52 -12.36 -6.12
CA GLU A 258 -47.98 -11.37 -5.19
C GLU A 258 -48.99 -10.21 -4.95
N GLN A 259 -49.91 -9.97 -5.90
CA GLN A 259 -51.02 -8.99 -5.73
C GLN A 259 -52.15 -9.55 -4.87
N ASP A 260 -52.40 -10.85 -4.96
CA ASP A 260 -53.42 -11.52 -4.18
C ASP A 260 -52.98 -11.80 -2.72
N ARG A 261 -51.69 -11.77 -2.44
CA ARG A 261 -51.14 -11.77 -1.07
C ARG A 261 -51.42 -10.43 -0.40
N LYS A 262 -52.53 -10.33 0.37
CA LYS A 262 -52.82 -9.17 1.22
C LYS A 262 -51.65 -8.97 2.21
N PRO A 263 -51.18 -7.74 2.45
CA PRO A 263 -50.28 -7.47 3.55
C PRO A 263 -51.01 -7.85 4.88
N VAL A 264 -50.34 -8.69 5.68
CA VAL A 264 -50.73 -8.99 7.06
C VAL A 264 -50.42 -7.77 7.93
#